data_e7a16dbec004923a06a2118ced9aa67a
#
_entry.id   e7a16dbec004923a06a2118ced9aa67a
#
_cell.length_a   1.000
_cell.length_b   1.000
_cell.length_c   1.000
_cell.angle_alpha   90.00
_cell.angle_beta   90.00
_cell.angle_gamma   90.00
#
_symmetry.space_group_name_H-M   'P 1'
#
loop_
_entity.id
_entity.type
_entity.pdbx_description
1 polymer ?
#
loop_
_entity_poly.entity_id
_entity_poly.type
_entity_poly.pdbx_seq_one_letter_code
_entity_poly.pdbx_strand_id
1 'polypeptide(L)'
;MKKWISRRNFLKATGISAVAAGLTACGGSSSSTSSSTASGSAAASGEMPKVVMYYPLSSVQPDQEKVSKAIHDYVADKKGIDLQLEVVPNSSYDNQLNLVMAGSEQIDLALIWGRNVSSFVAKGALLPLDDLLDEYGTDIQECLGDYLQAGKVSGVTYQVPVNRSLFYQGGIVVRTDILEKYGIDPATIKSTDDLDGMFETIHAGEPDM
;
A
#
# COMPACT_ATOMS: atom_id res chain seq x y z
N MET A 1 -18.13 -16.38 -16.78
CA MET A 1 -17.78 -15.30 -15.82
C MET A 1 -18.07 -15.80 -14.41
N LYS A 2 -17.04 -16.10 -13.61
CA LYS A 2 -17.21 -16.52 -12.20
C LYS A 2 -17.31 -15.25 -11.36
N LYS A 3 -18.49 -14.97 -10.82
CA LYS A 3 -18.68 -13.89 -9.84
C LYS A 3 -17.96 -14.27 -8.55
N TRP A 4 -16.92 -13.54 -8.20
CA TRP A 4 -16.25 -13.66 -6.91
C TRP A 4 -17.12 -13.00 -5.84
N ILE A 5 -17.45 -13.76 -4.81
CA ILE A 5 -18.23 -13.25 -3.67
C ILE A 5 -17.23 -12.71 -2.64
N SER A 6 -17.32 -11.43 -2.29
CA SER A 6 -16.55 -10.82 -1.21
C SER A 6 -16.78 -11.59 0.11
N ARG A 7 -15.73 -11.75 0.94
CA ARG A 7 -15.82 -12.40 2.27
C ARG A 7 -16.95 -11.82 3.13
N ARG A 8 -17.21 -10.53 3.00
CA ARG A 8 -18.29 -9.83 3.70
C ARG A 8 -19.69 -10.26 3.24
N ASN A 9 -19.85 -10.64 1.98
CA ASN A 9 -21.12 -11.16 1.44
C ASN A 9 -21.31 -12.64 1.70
N PHE A 10 -20.24 -13.42 1.87
CA PHE A 10 -20.29 -14.83 2.26
C PHE A 10 -20.84 -14.98 3.69
N LEU A 11 -20.39 -14.17 4.64
CA LEU A 11 -20.89 -14.19 6.03
C LEU A 11 -22.35 -13.72 6.16
N LYS A 12 -22.84 -12.89 5.24
CA LYS A 12 -24.26 -12.50 5.19
C LYS A 12 -25.16 -13.60 4.61
N ALA A 13 -24.64 -14.47 3.75
CA ALA A 13 -25.38 -15.54 3.13
C ALA A 13 -25.55 -16.77 4.04
N THR A 14 -24.64 -16.99 5.00
CA THR A 14 -24.68 -18.13 5.93
C THR A 14 -25.44 -17.86 7.24
N GLY A 15 -25.85 -16.60 7.49
CA GLY A 15 -26.57 -16.20 8.71
C GLY A 15 -28.09 -16.30 8.68
N ILE A 16 -28.73 -16.79 7.59
CA ILE A 16 -30.22 -16.78 7.45
C ILE A 16 -30.76 -18.20 7.28
N SER A 17 -30.34 -19.16 8.04
CA SER A 17 -30.93 -20.50 8.02
C SER A 17 -31.16 -21.11 9.40
N ALA A 18 -31.66 -20.29 10.35
CA ALA A 18 -32.24 -20.84 11.56
C ALA A 18 -33.18 -19.79 12.15
N VAL A 19 -34.43 -19.72 11.74
CA VAL A 19 -35.69 -19.52 12.46
C VAL A 19 -36.78 -19.21 11.43
N ALA A 20 -37.50 -20.23 11.02
CA ALA A 20 -38.85 -20.10 10.43
C ALA A 20 -39.65 -21.35 10.77
N ALA A 21 -40.20 -21.34 11.96
CA ALA A 21 -41.38 -22.16 12.29
C ALA A 21 -42.36 -21.28 13.05
N GLY A 22 -43.49 -20.99 12.42
CA GLY A 22 -44.70 -20.54 13.09
C GLY A 22 -45.11 -19.11 12.80
N LEU A 23 -46.04 -18.91 11.88
CA LEU A 23 -47.41 -18.42 12.09
C LEU A 23 -48.04 -18.04 10.74
N THR A 24 -49.07 -18.80 10.41
CA THR A 24 -50.04 -18.58 9.34
C THR A 24 -50.98 -17.43 9.71
N ALA A 25 -51.25 -16.53 8.79
CA ALA A 25 -52.62 -15.97 8.56
C ALA A 25 -52.63 -14.98 7.38
N CYS A 26 -53.43 -15.33 6.41
CA CYS A 26 -54.32 -14.60 5.50
C CYS A 26 -54.03 -13.19 5.03
N GLY A 27 -54.06 -13.00 3.67
CA GLY A 27 -54.89 -11.95 3.09
C GLY A 27 -54.23 -11.15 1.96
N GLY A 28 -54.65 -11.38 0.69
CA GLY A 28 -54.99 -10.34 -0.28
C GLY A 28 -53.96 -9.93 -1.32
N SER A 29 -54.12 -10.46 -2.49
CA SER A 29 -54.01 -9.92 -3.88
C SER A 29 -53.28 -8.59 -4.19
N SER A 30 -52.43 -8.65 -5.14
CA SER A 30 -52.41 -8.13 -6.53
C SER A 30 -51.07 -7.49 -6.93
N SER A 31 -50.51 -8.12 -7.93
CA SER A 31 -49.68 -7.63 -9.08
C SER A 31 -49.21 -6.20 -9.08
N SER A 32 -47.88 -6.02 -9.24
CA SER A 32 -47.30 -5.32 -10.40
C SER A 32 -45.78 -5.43 -10.41
N THR A 33 -45.29 -5.99 -11.48
CA THR A 33 -43.88 -6.05 -11.88
C THR A 33 -43.41 -4.63 -12.15
N SER A 34 -42.40 -4.18 -11.45
CA SER A 34 -41.55 -3.09 -11.90
C SER A 34 -40.10 -3.38 -11.49
N SER A 35 -39.36 -3.70 -12.53
CA SER A 35 -37.90 -3.76 -12.50
C SER A 35 -37.36 -2.36 -12.13
N SER A 36 -36.94 -2.17 -10.90
CA SER A 36 -36.16 -1.01 -10.51
C SER A 36 -34.71 -1.46 -10.31
N THR A 37 -33.87 -1.04 -11.25
CA THR A 37 -32.45 -0.94 -11.12
C THR A 37 -32.15 -0.18 -9.83
N ALA A 38 -31.80 -0.87 -8.78
CA ALA A 38 -31.34 -0.26 -7.56
C ALA A 38 -29.90 0.22 -7.76
N SER A 39 -29.72 1.44 -8.29
CA SER A 39 -28.58 2.27 -7.92
C SER A 39 -28.69 2.49 -6.43
N GLY A 40 -27.98 1.68 -5.67
CA GLY A 40 -27.86 1.83 -4.23
C GLY A 40 -26.99 3.04 -3.90
N SER A 41 -27.55 4.24 -4.00
CA SER A 41 -27.09 5.37 -3.21
C SER A 41 -27.31 4.98 -1.75
N ALA A 42 -26.26 4.56 -1.07
CA ALA A 42 -26.26 4.46 0.38
C ALA A 42 -26.47 5.88 0.90
N ALA A 43 -27.69 6.19 1.31
CA ALA A 43 -28.00 7.40 2.05
C ALA A 43 -27.17 7.40 3.33
N ALA A 44 -26.29 8.38 3.44
CA ALA A 44 -25.36 8.60 4.51
C ALA A 44 -26.08 8.69 5.86
N SER A 45 -25.84 7.76 6.74
CA SER A 45 -25.63 8.09 8.15
C SER A 45 -24.43 9.04 8.17
N GLY A 46 -24.53 10.22 8.82
CA GLY A 46 -23.52 11.28 8.74
C GLY A 46 -22.15 10.94 9.33
N GLU A 47 -21.73 9.71 9.27
CA GLU A 47 -20.45 9.17 9.71
C GLU A 47 -19.54 8.93 8.50
N MET A 48 -18.33 9.50 8.56
CA MET A 48 -17.34 9.33 7.51
C MET A 48 -16.92 7.86 7.41
N PRO A 49 -16.78 7.30 6.18
CA PRO A 49 -16.26 5.94 6.02
C PRO A 49 -14.84 5.85 6.57
N LYS A 50 -14.61 4.87 7.45
CA LYS A 50 -13.29 4.58 8.01
C LYS A 50 -12.44 3.81 7.01
N VAL A 51 -11.21 4.30 6.78
CA VAL A 51 -10.16 3.64 5.98
C VAL A 51 -8.92 3.46 6.83
N VAL A 52 -8.41 2.24 6.92
CA VAL A 52 -7.20 1.90 7.68
C VAL A 52 -6.06 1.63 6.70
N MET A 53 -4.97 2.40 6.84
CA MET A 53 -3.78 2.27 6.01
C MET A 53 -2.56 1.88 6.84
N TYR A 54 -1.93 0.74 6.49
CA TYR A 54 -0.66 0.30 7.06
C TYR A 54 0.52 0.86 6.28
N TYR A 55 1.42 1.52 7.00
CA TYR A 55 2.55 2.21 6.40
C TYR A 55 3.86 1.95 7.17
N PRO A 56 4.96 1.51 6.50
CA PRO A 56 6.24 1.26 7.14
C PRO A 56 7.07 2.54 7.30
N LEU A 57 7.73 2.70 8.44
CA LEU A 57 8.75 3.72 8.67
C LEU A 57 10.04 3.09 9.18
N SER A 58 11.18 3.74 8.89
CA SER A 58 12.48 3.28 9.39
C SER A 58 12.54 3.29 10.92
N SER A 59 11.95 4.30 11.53
CA SER A 59 11.74 4.42 12.98
C SER A 59 10.53 5.31 13.26
N VAL A 60 9.89 5.13 14.41
CA VAL A 60 8.83 6.03 14.86
C VAL A 60 9.43 7.40 15.14
N GLN A 61 8.90 8.42 14.52
CA GLN A 61 9.38 9.79 14.65
C GLN A 61 8.69 10.51 15.83
N PRO A 62 9.36 11.47 16.50
CA PRO A 62 8.76 12.19 17.63
C PRO A 62 7.44 12.90 17.30
N ASP A 63 7.30 13.41 16.08
CA ASP A 63 6.09 14.11 15.61
C ASP A 63 5.11 13.21 14.85
N GLN A 64 5.24 11.87 14.93
CA GLN A 64 4.42 10.93 14.16
C GLN A 64 2.92 11.15 14.38
N GLU A 65 2.48 11.28 15.61
CA GLU A 65 1.06 11.51 15.93
C GLU A 65 0.54 12.83 15.34
N LYS A 66 1.33 13.88 15.43
CA LYS A 66 0.99 15.19 14.87
C LYS A 66 0.86 15.15 13.34
N VAL A 67 1.78 14.43 12.67
CA VAL A 67 1.73 14.25 11.21
C VAL A 67 0.54 13.39 10.81
N SER A 68 0.31 12.27 11.50
CA SER A 68 -0.85 11.40 11.24
C SER A 68 -2.17 12.16 11.40
N LYS A 69 -2.28 12.97 12.47
CA LYS A 69 -3.46 13.81 12.68
C LYS A 69 -3.64 14.85 11.57
N ALA A 70 -2.58 15.51 11.14
CA ALA A 70 -2.68 16.50 10.06
C ALA A 70 -3.11 15.87 8.73
N ILE A 71 -2.63 14.65 8.42
CA ILE A 71 -3.06 13.89 7.25
C ILE A 71 -4.53 13.50 7.38
N HIS A 72 -4.95 12.97 8.53
CA HIS A 72 -6.33 12.64 8.81
C HIS A 72 -7.25 13.84 8.60
N ASP A 73 -6.96 14.99 9.25
CA ASP A 73 -7.77 16.20 9.16
C ASP A 73 -7.89 16.70 7.71
N TYR A 74 -6.81 16.65 6.95
CA TYR A 74 -6.81 17.03 5.54
C TYR A 74 -7.68 16.10 4.69
N VAL A 75 -7.56 14.78 4.88
CA VAL A 75 -8.33 13.80 4.11
C VAL A 75 -9.81 13.86 4.49
N ALA A 76 -10.10 14.04 5.78
CA ALA A 76 -11.48 14.22 6.25
C ALA A 76 -12.15 15.45 5.62
N ASP A 77 -11.44 16.61 5.60
CA ASP A 77 -11.94 17.85 4.99
C ASP A 77 -12.10 17.72 3.46
N LYS A 78 -11.13 17.13 2.77
CA LYS A 78 -11.14 17.10 1.29
C LYS A 78 -11.91 15.94 0.68
N LYS A 79 -12.01 14.80 1.39
CA LYS A 79 -12.58 13.57 0.85
C LYS A 79 -13.74 13.00 1.67
N GLY A 80 -13.99 13.50 2.87
CA GLY A 80 -15.02 12.97 3.76
C GLY A 80 -14.69 11.54 4.23
N ILE A 81 -13.42 11.23 4.44
CA ILE A 81 -12.93 9.90 4.84
C ILE A 81 -12.21 10.00 6.19
N ASP A 82 -12.56 9.12 7.14
CA ASP A 82 -11.81 8.90 8.37
C ASP A 82 -10.61 7.98 8.08
N LEU A 83 -9.46 8.59 7.71
CA LEU A 83 -8.24 7.86 7.42
C LEU A 83 -7.44 7.62 8.70
N GLN A 84 -7.21 6.34 9.03
CA GLN A 84 -6.37 5.92 10.13
C GLN A 84 -5.06 5.35 9.59
N LEU A 85 -3.93 5.95 10.02
CA LEU A 85 -2.58 5.51 9.63
C LEU A 85 -1.99 4.63 10.73
N GLU A 86 -1.83 3.35 10.43
CA GLU A 86 -1.12 2.38 11.27
C GLU A 86 0.35 2.34 10.85
N VAL A 87 1.18 3.05 11.62
CA VAL A 87 2.60 3.17 11.32
C VAL A 87 3.39 2.08 12.03
N VAL A 88 4.14 1.30 11.28
CA VAL A 88 4.87 0.12 11.77
C VAL A 88 6.35 0.25 11.41
N PRO A 89 7.29 -0.08 12.34
CA PRO A 89 8.71 -0.11 12.03
C PRO A 89 9.04 -1.09 10.88
N ASN A 90 9.90 -0.69 9.94
CA ASN A 90 10.31 -1.51 8.79
C ASN A 90 10.76 -2.92 9.19
N SER A 91 11.46 -3.05 10.34
CA SER A 91 11.99 -4.33 10.82
C SER A 91 10.92 -5.37 11.15
N SER A 92 9.71 -4.94 11.52
CA SER A 92 8.59 -5.81 11.90
C SER A 92 7.44 -5.77 10.90
N TYR A 93 7.50 -4.89 9.89
CA TYR A 93 6.38 -4.58 9.01
C TYR A 93 5.83 -5.81 8.26
N ASP A 94 6.70 -6.60 7.62
CA ASP A 94 6.27 -7.77 6.85
C ASP A 94 5.57 -8.82 7.73
N ASN A 95 6.08 -9.03 8.95
CA ASN A 95 5.47 -9.97 9.89
C ASN A 95 4.10 -9.47 10.36
N GLN A 96 4.01 -8.19 10.74
CA GLN A 96 2.75 -7.60 11.20
C GLN A 96 1.72 -7.56 10.09
N LEU A 97 2.11 -7.17 8.88
CA LEU A 97 1.20 -7.17 7.72
C LEU A 97 0.65 -8.56 7.42
N ASN A 98 1.49 -9.61 7.49
CA ASN A 98 1.03 -10.98 7.32
C ASN A 98 0.01 -11.40 8.40
N LEU A 99 0.20 -11.00 9.65
CA LEU A 99 -0.72 -11.30 10.75
C LEU A 99 -2.06 -10.59 10.56
N VAL A 100 -2.04 -9.29 10.26
CA VAL A 100 -3.26 -8.50 10.02
C VAL A 100 -4.04 -9.02 8.82
N MET A 101 -3.37 -9.31 7.70
CA MET A 101 -4.02 -9.86 6.51
C MET A 101 -4.58 -11.27 6.71
N ALA A 102 -4.04 -12.05 7.64
CA ALA A 102 -4.57 -13.35 8.02
C ALA A 102 -5.68 -13.27 9.08
N GLY A 103 -5.77 -12.15 9.78
CA GLY A 103 -6.71 -11.89 10.87
C GLY A 103 -8.07 -11.38 10.41
N SER A 104 -8.83 -10.87 11.38
CA SER A 104 -10.14 -10.22 11.17
C SER A 104 -10.09 -8.69 11.33
N GLU A 105 -8.92 -8.13 11.57
CA GLU A 105 -8.73 -6.69 11.70
C GLU A 105 -8.99 -5.99 10.37
N GLN A 106 -9.49 -4.76 10.44
CA GLN A 106 -9.72 -3.97 9.25
C GLN A 106 -8.38 -3.52 8.69
N ILE A 107 -8.17 -3.79 7.40
CA ILE A 107 -7.08 -3.24 6.61
C ILE A 107 -7.64 -2.97 5.21
N ASP A 108 -7.51 -1.74 4.74
CA ASP A 108 -8.03 -1.30 3.45
C ASP A 108 -6.89 -0.98 2.49
N LEU A 109 -5.83 -0.37 2.99
CA LEU A 109 -4.65 0.00 2.23
C LEU A 109 -3.37 -0.45 2.95
N ALA A 110 -2.39 -0.90 2.20
CA ALA A 110 -1.06 -1.21 2.73
C ALA A 110 0.02 -0.91 1.70
N LEU A 111 1.18 -0.44 2.16
CA LEU A 111 2.38 -0.45 1.33
C LEU A 111 2.91 -1.89 1.28
N ILE A 112 3.00 -2.46 0.09
CA ILE A 112 3.48 -3.83 -0.11
C ILE A 112 4.79 -3.80 -0.90
N TRP A 113 5.83 -4.41 -0.32
CA TRP A 113 7.09 -4.57 -1.04
C TRP A 113 6.90 -5.50 -2.25
N GLY A 114 7.44 -5.14 -3.41
CA GLY A 114 7.27 -5.90 -4.66
C GLY A 114 7.58 -7.39 -4.52
N ARG A 115 8.56 -7.76 -3.69
CA ARG A 115 8.90 -9.15 -3.38
C ARG A 115 7.77 -9.97 -2.74
N ASN A 116 6.80 -9.31 -2.10
CA ASN A 116 5.72 -9.98 -1.35
C ASN A 116 4.39 -10.02 -2.12
N VAL A 117 4.23 -9.23 -3.18
CA VAL A 117 2.96 -9.07 -3.91
C VAL A 117 2.42 -10.42 -4.40
N SER A 118 3.24 -11.22 -5.09
CA SER A 118 2.80 -12.52 -5.62
C SER A 118 2.31 -13.46 -4.52
N SER A 119 2.93 -13.43 -3.33
CA SER A 119 2.49 -14.24 -2.18
C SER A 119 1.11 -13.81 -1.67
N PHE A 120 0.86 -12.50 -1.57
CA PHE A 120 -0.45 -11.99 -1.15
C PHE A 120 -1.54 -12.24 -2.21
N VAL A 121 -1.20 -12.14 -3.50
CA VAL A 121 -2.11 -12.52 -4.59
C VAL A 121 -2.50 -14.00 -4.50
N ALA A 122 -1.51 -14.90 -4.31
CA ALA A 122 -1.77 -16.33 -4.17
C ALA A 122 -2.67 -16.67 -2.96
N LYS A 123 -2.57 -15.89 -1.88
CA LYS A 123 -3.45 -16.01 -0.69
C LYS A 123 -4.84 -15.38 -0.89
N GLY A 124 -5.09 -14.71 -2.03
CA GLY A 124 -6.33 -13.97 -2.26
C GLY A 124 -6.50 -12.77 -1.32
N ALA A 125 -5.40 -12.20 -0.83
CA ALA A 125 -5.40 -11.08 0.10
C ALA A 125 -5.50 -9.72 -0.58
N LEU A 126 -5.20 -9.64 -1.88
CA LEU A 126 -5.26 -8.41 -2.66
C LEU A 126 -6.46 -8.39 -3.60
N LEU A 127 -7.00 -7.21 -3.82
CA LEU A 127 -8.10 -6.96 -4.75
C LEU A 127 -7.53 -6.70 -6.15
N PRO A 128 -8.07 -7.32 -7.22
CA PRO A 128 -7.82 -6.88 -8.59
C PRO A 128 -8.25 -5.43 -8.79
N LEU A 129 -7.39 -4.62 -9.40
CA LEU A 129 -7.60 -3.18 -9.50
C LEU A 129 -7.97 -2.71 -10.92
N ASP A 130 -7.93 -3.57 -11.94
CA ASP A 130 -8.11 -3.14 -13.33
C ASP A 130 -9.43 -2.39 -13.54
N ASP A 131 -10.59 -2.97 -13.15
CA ASP A 131 -11.90 -2.32 -13.28
C ASP A 131 -12.00 -1.01 -12.48
N LEU A 132 -11.37 -0.96 -11.29
CA LEU A 132 -11.36 0.24 -10.45
C LEU A 132 -10.46 1.34 -11.03
N LEU A 133 -9.34 0.98 -11.63
CA LEU A 133 -8.46 1.92 -12.31
C LEU A 133 -9.13 2.49 -13.56
N ASP A 134 -9.90 1.68 -14.28
CA ASP A 134 -10.65 2.14 -15.45
C ASP A 134 -11.79 3.10 -15.07
N GLU A 135 -12.45 2.87 -13.93
CA GLU A 135 -13.56 3.70 -13.50
C GLU A 135 -13.13 4.96 -12.73
N TYR A 136 -12.11 4.84 -11.86
CA TYR A 136 -11.72 5.90 -10.91
C TYR A 136 -10.26 6.33 -11.01
N GLY A 137 -9.43 5.63 -11.79
CA GLY A 137 -7.98 5.74 -11.75
C GLY A 137 -7.37 6.56 -12.90
N THR A 138 -8.11 7.41 -13.60
CA THR A 138 -7.59 8.19 -14.72
C THR A 138 -6.32 8.95 -14.37
N ASP A 139 -6.31 9.69 -13.25
CA ASP A 139 -5.15 10.46 -12.81
C ASP A 139 -3.94 9.55 -12.49
N ILE A 140 -4.21 8.35 -11.96
CA ILE A 140 -3.17 7.35 -11.66
C ILE A 140 -2.58 6.81 -12.98
N GLN A 141 -3.42 6.50 -13.95
CA GLN A 141 -3.01 5.99 -15.26
C GLN A 141 -2.21 7.04 -16.02
N GLU A 142 -2.63 8.30 -16.01
CA GLU A 142 -1.89 9.41 -16.63
C GLU A 142 -0.54 9.66 -15.97
N CYS A 143 -0.50 9.59 -14.62
CA CYS A 143 0.73 9.84 -13.85
C CYS A 143 1.77 8.72 -14.02
N LEU A 144 1.32 7.46 -14.04
CA LEU A 144 2.22 6.29 -14.03
C LEU A 144 2.46 5.73 -15.43
N GLY A 145 1.51 5.84 -16.35
CA GLY A 145 1.64 5.28 -17.70
C GLY A 145 2.09 3.81 -17.68
N ASP A 146 3.15 3.52 -18.42
CA ASP A 146 3.72 2.18 -18.55
C ASP A 146 4.24 1.59 -17.21
N TYR A 147 4.52 2.43 -16.21
CA TYR A 147 4.98 1.95 -14.90
C TYR A 147 3.91 1.16 -14.14
N LEU A 148 2.63 1.29 -14.49
CA LEU A 148 1.56 0.44 -13.95
C LEU A 148 1.79 -1.05 -14.20
N GLN A 149 2.56 -1.41 -15.24
CA GLN A 149 2.93 -2.80 -15.50
C GLN A 149 3.68 -3.45 -14.32
N ALA A 150 4.42 -2.67 -13.52
CA ALA A 150 5.11 -3.17 -12.33
C ALA A 150 4.15 -3.62 -11.22
N GLY A 151 2.90 -3.19 -11.26
CA GLY A 151 1.85 -3.61 -10.32
C GLY A 151 1.12 -4.89 -10.72
N LYS A 152 1.47 -5.51 -11.86
CA LYS A 152 0.76 -6.69 -12.39
C LYS A 152 1.35 -8.00 -11.92
N VAL A 153 0.45 -8.95 -11.63
CA VAL A 153 0.77 -10.36 -11.42
C VAL A 153 -0.09 -11.17 -12.38
N SER A 154 0.52 -11.96 -13.25
CA SER A 154 -0.17 -12.75 -14.28
C SER A 154 -1.15 -11.93 -15.14
N GLY A 155 -0.77 -10.71 -15.47
CA GLY A 155 -1.54 -9.82 -16.35
C GLY A 155 -2.64 -8.99 -15.66
N VAL A 156 -2.88 -9.19 -14.35
CA VAL A 156 -3.87 -8.47 -13.56
C VAL A 156 -3.17 -7.50 -12.61
N THR A 157 -3.66 -6.26 -12.53
CA THR A 157 -3.11 -5.23 -11.64
C THR A 157 -3.61 -5.45 -10.21
N TYR A 158 -2.69 -5.57 -9.25
CA TYR A 158 -2.99 -5.73 -7.81
C TYR A 158 -2.36 -4.65 -6.95
N GLN A 159 -1.51 -3.83 -7.52
CA GLN A 159 -0.77 -2.81 -6.81
C GLN A 159 -0.61 -1.57 -7.68
N VAL A 160 -0.71 -0.39 -7.07
CA VAL A 160 -0.31 0.87 -7.69
C VAL A 160 1.15 1.12 -7.31
N PRO A 161 2.08 1.11 -8.28
CA PRO A 161 3.49 1.38 -8.02
C PRO A 161 3.71 2.78 -7.45
N VAL A 162 4.73 2.92 -6.59
CA VAL A 162 5.11 4.23 -6.07
C VAL A 162 5.75 5.06 -7.18
N ASN A 163 5.20 6.25 -7.45
CA ASN A 163 5.79 7.21 -8.37
C ASN A 163 7.02 7.88 -7.72
N ARG A 164 8.20 7.43 -8.08
CA ARG A 164 9.47 8.00 -7.61
C ARG A 164 10.53 7.90 -8.70
N SER A 165 11.65 8.58 -8.50
CA SER A 165 12.82 8.39 -9.36
C SER A 165 13.21 6.92 -9.42
N LEU A 166 13.29 6.37 -10.63
CA LEU A 166 13.74 4.99 -10.89
C LEU A 166 15.26 4.87 -10.94
N PHE A 167 15.94 5.99 -10.88
CA PHE A 167 17.39 6.06 -10.87
C PHE A 167 17.89 6.12 -9.43
N TYR A 168 18.76 5.19 -9.07
CA TYR A 168 19.52 5.19 -7.83
C TYR A 168 21.00 5.25 -8.17
N GLN A 169 21.68 6.28 -7.72
CA GLN A 169 23.12 6.40 -7.85
C GLN A 169 23.76 6.04 -6.51
N GLY A 170 24.50 4.95 -6.48
CA GLY A 170 25.43 4.65 -5.41
C GLY A 170 26.71 5.45 -5.58
N GLY A 171 27.32 5.81 -4.49
CA GLY A 171 28.60 6.53 -4.51
C GLY A 171 29.38 6.32 -3.23
N ILE A 172 30.67 6.58 -3.29
CA ILE A 172 31.56 6.60 -2.14
C ILE A 172 31.78 8.06 -1.77
N VAL A 173 31.56 8.36 -0.50
CA VAL A 173 31.83 9.70 0.05
C VAL A 173 33.14 9.66 0.82
N VAL A 174 34.05 10.52 0.47
CA VAL A 174 35.36 10.63 1.13
C VAL A 174 35.48 12.05 1.70
N ARG A 175 36.10 12.17 2.85
CA ARG A 175 36.36 13.49 3.47
C ARG A 175 37.33 14.29 2.61
N THR A 176 36.97 15.54 2.32
CA THR A 176 37.80 16.45 1.48
C THR A 176 39.17 16.69 2.06
N ASP A 177 39.29 16.90 3.38
CA ASP A 177 40.56 17.13 4.06
C ASP A 177 41.53 15.96 3.95
N ILE A 178 41.00 14.69 3.87
CA ILE A 178 41.82 13.51 3.63
C ILE A 178 42.31 13.49 2.18
N LEU A 179 41.41 13.76 1.22
CA LEU A 179 41.81 13.83 -0.18
C LEU A 179 42.93 14.89 -0.41
N GLU A 180 42.76 16.06 0.17
CA GLU A 180 43.77 17.15 0.08
C GLU A 180 45.07 16.74 0.75
N LYS A 181 45.01 16.18 1.97
CA LYS A 181 46.19 15.74 2.73
C LYS A 181 47.07 14.77 1.96
N TYR A 182 46.46 13.84 1.23
CA TYR A 182 47.15 12.77 0.48
C TYR A 182 47.26 13.05 -1.00
N GLY A 183 46.82 14.22 -1.49
CA GLY A 183 46.92 14.61 -2.89
C GLY A 183 46.09 13.70 -3.82
N ILE A 184 45.00 13.15 -3.34
CA ILE A 184 44.13 12.22 -4.10
C ILE A 184 43.12 13.03 -4.90
N ASP A 185 43.19 12.96 -6.22
CA ASP A 185 42.18 13.54 -7.10
C ASP A 185 41.02 12.52 -7.33
N PRO A 186 39.81 12.79 -6.81
CA PRO A 186 38.66 11.92 -6.99
C PRO A 186 38.30 11.73 -8.47
N ALA A 187 38.65 12.65 -9.34
CA ALA A 187 38.40 12.54 -10.78
C ALA A 187 39.21 11.42 -11.46
N THR A 188 40.25 10.93 -10.83
CA THR A 188 41.06 9.81 -11.34
C THR A 188 40.44 8.43 -11.03
N ILE A 189 39.52 8.37 -10.07
CA ILE A 189 38.87 7.13 -9.65
C ILE A 189 37.72 6.82 -10.62
N LYS A 190 37.88 5.80 -11.45
CA LYS A 190 36.93 5.40 -12.50
C LYS A 190 36.35 4.01 -12.27
N SER A 191 37.00 3.19 -11.46
CA SER A 191 36.62 1.81 -11.17
C SER A 191 36.79 1.48 -9.69
N THR A 192 36.31 0.32 -9.28
CA THR A 192 36.55 -0.22 -7.93
C THR A 192 38.03 -0.51 -7.68
N ASP A 193 38.77 -0.86 -8.72
CA ASP A 193 40.21 -1.18 -8.60
C ASP A 193 41.04 0.09 -8.29
N ASP A 194 40.61 1.27 -8.78
CA ASP A 194 41.28 2.53 -8.46
C ASP A 194 41.09 2.94 -6.98
N LEU A 195 40.05 2.39 -6.31
CA LEU A 195 39.82 2.61 -4.87
C LEU A 195 40.88 1.94 -4.00
N ASP A 196 41.45 0.80 -4.43
CA ASP A 196 42.46 0.07 -3.66
C ASP A 196 43.67 0.97 -3.41
N GLY A 197 44.18 1.64 -4.44
CA GLY A 197 45.29 2.57 -4.32
C GLY A 197 44.98 3.76 -3.41
N MET A 198 43.75 4.25 -3.45
CA MET A 198 43.29 5.32 -2.53
C MET A 198 43.26 4.81 -1.09
N PHE A 199 42.69 3.63 -0.84
CA PHE A 199 42.61 3.05 0.49
C PHE A 199 43.96 2.70 1.06
N GLU A 200 44.89 2.13 0.26
CA GLU A 200 46.26 1.85 0.68
C GLU A 200 47.00 3.11 1.09
N THR A 201 46.85 4.21 0.31
CA THR A 201 47.46 5.52 0.61
C THR A 201 46.95 6.10 1.91
N ILE A 202 45.63 6.07 2.11
CA ILE A 202 44.98 6.60 3.34
C ILE A 202 45.36 5.73 4.55
N HIS A 203 45.27 4.41 4.44
CA HIS A 203 45.59 3.50 5.54
C HIS A 203 47.07 3.59 5.97
N ALA A 204 48.01 3.76 5.02
CA ALA A 204 49.41 3.95 5.34
C ALA A 204 49.68 5.23 6.15
N GLY A 205 48.88 6.26 5.94
CA GLY A 205 48.99 7.53 6.65
C GLY A 205 48.11 7.69 7.89
N GLU A 206 47.05 6.90 7.99
CA GLU A 206 46.05 6.88 9.08
C GLU A 206 45.79 5.44 9.54
N PRO A 207 46.78 4.76 10.15
CA PRO A 207 46.65 3.34 10.48
C PRO A 207 45.55 3.03 11.53
N ASP A 208 45.12 4.05 12.28
CA ASP A 208 44.10 3.94 13.32
C ASP A 208 42.68 4.39 12.87
N MET A 209 42.49 4.70 11.56
CA MET A 209 41.21 5.15 11.01
C MET A 209 40.32 3.98 10.57
#